data_d852c8169006c75b206ac460ae4a13f9
#
_entry.id   d852c8169006c75b206ac460ae4a13f9
#
_cell.length_a   1.000
_cell.length_b   1.000
_cell.length_c   1.000
_cell.angle_alpha   90.00
_cell.angle_beta   90.00
_cell.angle_gamma   90.00
#
_symmetry.space_group_name_H-M   'P 1'
#
loop_
_entity.id
_entity.type
_entity.pdbx_description
1 polymer ?
#
loop_
_entity_poly.entity_id
_entity_poly.type
_entity_poly.pdbx_seq_one_letter_code
_entity_poly.pdbx_strand_id
1 'polypeptide(L)'
;DYFWKPTDPPYTVKRPIERRLELMEKELDREAVGTVLSGALDGWGDPLIPRFSLAVRLEVEQSVRLERLRARELAAFGERILPGGDMYENHREFMEWAARYDTAGPEQRSLARQKTWETGLPCPRLVLDGAAGLEENVARIREEWGKQK
;
A
#
# COMPACT_ATOMS: atom_id res chain seq x y z
N ASP A 1 -0.60 -12.45 -1.55
CA ASP A 1 -1.29 -11.39 -0.80
C ASP A 1 -1.29 -11.71 0.69
N TYR A 2 -0.74 -10.80 1.51
CA TYR A 2 -0.68 -10.99 2.96
C TYR A 2 -1.95 -10.52 3.67
N PHE A 3 -2.68 -9.60 3.09
CA PHE A 3 -3.83 -8.93 3.73
C PHE A 3 -5.14 -9.71 3.57
N TRP A 4 -5.39 -10.23 2.38
CA TRP A 4 -6.64 -10.87 2.02
C TRP A 4 -6.52 -12.40 1.94
N LYS A 5 -7.60 -13.11 2.29
CA LYS A 5 -7.73 -14.52 1.96
C LYS A 5 -8.08 -14.69 0.47
N PRO A 6 -7.68 -15.78 -0.17
CA PRO A 6 -8.15 -16.09 -1.52
C PRO A 6 -9.66 -16.43 -1.45
N THR A 7 -10.47 -15.61 -2.10
CA THR A 7 -11.94 -15.73 -2.16
C THR A 7 -12.41 -15.37 -3.56
N ASP A 8 -13.63 -15.81 -3.94
CA ASP A 8 -14.35 -15.33 -5.11
C ASP A 8 -15.73 -14.82 -4.66
N PRO A 9 -16.04 -13.53 -4.83
CA PRO A 9 -15.16 -12.48 -5.35
C PRO A 9 -13.94 -12.20 -4.45
N PRO A 10 -12.82 -11.73 -5.03
CA PRO A 10 -11.60 -11.43 -4.27
C PRO A 10 -11.78 -10.21 -3.36
N TYR A 11 -10.87 -10.08 -2.38
CA TYR A 11 -10.82 -8.94 -1.43
C TYR A 11 -12.05 -8.80 -0.53
N THR A 12 -12.74 -9.88 -0.25
CA THR A 12 -13.93 -9.89 0.62
C THR A 12 -13.62 -10.30 2.06
N VAL A 13 -12.60 -11.12 2.28
CA VAL A 13 -12.26 -11.64 3.61
C VAL A 13 -10.82 -11.29 3.99
N LYS A 14 -10.68 -10.45 5.02
CA LYS A 14 -9.36 -10.07 5.57
C LYS A 14 -8.76 -11.22 6.37
N ARG A 15 -7.43 -11.40 6.28
CA ARG A 15 -6.71 -12.26 7.24
C ARG A 15 -6.64 -11.56 8.61
N PRO A 16 -6.67 -12.31 9.73
CA PRO A 16 -6.32 -11.77 11.04
C PRO A 16 -4.91 -11.13 11.01
N ILE A 17 -4.70 -10.11 11.85
CA ILE A 17 -3.42 -9.36 11.88
C ILE A 17 -2.26 -10.30 12.19
N GLU A 18 -2.42 -11.18 13.17
CA GLU A 18 -1.41 -12.15 13.58
C GLU A 18 -0.95 -13.02 12.40
N ARG A 19 -1.91 -13.44 11.55
CA ARG A 19 -1.59 -14.27 10.39
C ARG A 19 -0.89 -13.48 9.28
N ARG A 20 -1.19 -12.17 9.13
CA ARG A 20 -0.47 -11.30 8.18
C ARG A 20 0.99 -11.13 8.61
N LEU A 21 1.22 -10.87 9.91
CA LEU A 21 2.55 -10.72 10.49
C LEU A 21 3.35 -12.01 10.36
N GLU A 22 2.80 -13.14 10.76
CA GLU A 22 3.47 -14.45 10.62
C GLU A 22 3.93 -14.73 9.18
N LEU A 23 3.06 -14.48 8.20
CA LEU A 23 3.39 -14.68 6.79
C LEU A 23 4.48 -13.72 6.32
N MET A 24 4.43 -12.45 6.75
CA MET A 24 5.40 -11.44 6.38
C MET A 24 6.77 -11.71 7.01
N GLU A 25 6.80 -12.02 8.30
CA GLU A 25 8.03 -12.36 9.02
C GLU A 25 8.73 -13.56 8.40
N LYS A 26 7.96 -14.60 8.07
CA LYS A 26 8.50 -15.79 7.41
C LYS A 26 9.20 -15.46 6.07
N GLU A 27 8.65 -14.55 5.28
CA GLU A 27 9.30 -14.13 4.03
C GLU A 27 10.52 -13.25 4.30
N LEU A 28 10.43 -12.32 5.25
CA LEU A 28 11.55 -11.46 5.62
C LEU A 28 12.75 -12.25 6.19
N ASP A 29 12.49 -13.33 6.89
CA ASP A 29 13.54 -14.19 7.48
C ASP A 29 14.20 -15.12 6.46
N ARG A 30 13.59 -15.33 5.29
CA ARG A 30 14.17 -16.14 4.20
C ARG A 30 15.20 -15.39 3.37
N GLU A 31 15.15 -14.06 3.37
CA GLU A 31 15.99 -13.24 2.52
C GLU A 31 17.27 -12.80 3.24
N ALA A 32 18.42 -13.22 2.72
CA ALA A 32 19.73 -12.81 3.23
C ALA A 32 20.13 -11.39 2.82
N VAL A 33 19.49 -10.82 1.81
CA VAL A 33 19.72 -9.47 1.25
C VAL A 33 18.46 -8.64 1.40
N GLY A 34 18.61 -7.35 1.52
CA GLY A 34 17.51 -6.42 1.83
C GLY A 34 16.24 -6.62 1.00
N THR A 35 15.10 -6.55 1.66
CA THR A 35 13.76 -6.78 1.10
C THR A 35 13.04 -5.45 0.91
N VAL A 36 12.27 -5.33 -0.16
CA VAL A 36 11.36 -4.21 -0.38
C VAL A 36 9.93 -4.65 -0.09
N LEU A 37 9.30 -4.00 0.89
CA LEU A 37 7.87 -4.17 1.18
C LEU A 37 7.07 -3.09 0.46
N SER A 38 6.08 -3.50 -0.34
CA SER A 38 5.16 -2.59 -1.01
C SER A 38 3.75 -2.74 -0.45
N GLY A 39 3.17 -1.64 0.00
CA GLY A 39 1.81 -1.59 0.53
C GLY A 39 1.69 -0.67 1.73
N ALA A 40 0.51 -0.61 2.34
CA ALA A 40 0.27 0.14 3.56
C ALA A 40 0.33 -0.79 4.77
N LEU A 41 1.19 -0.47 5.72
CA LEU A 41 1.41 -1.24 6.95
C LEU A 41 0.80 -0.56 8.18
N ASP A 42 0.38 0.69 8.05
CA ASP A 42 -0.25 1.46 9.12
C ASP A 42 -1.46 0.73 9.73
N GLY A 43 -1.43 0.56 11.05
CA GLY A 43 -2.48 -0.10 11.82
C GLY A 43 -2.43 -1.63 11.89
N TRP A 44 -1.37 -2.27 11.33
CA TRP A 44 -1.16 -3.70 11.52
C TRP A 44 0.32 -4.14 11.46
N GLY A 45 1.18 -3.33 10.86
CA GLY A 45 2.59 -3.67 10.63
C GLY A 45 3.55 -3.11 11.67
N ASP A 46 3.08 -2.56 12.77
CA ASP A 46 3.92 -1.94 13.81
C ASP A 46 5.01 -2.87 14.37
N PRO A 47 4.78 -4.19 14.55
CA PRO A 47 5.84 -5.12 14.97
C PRO A 47 7.01 -5.21 13.99
N LEU A 48 6.82 -4.83 12.71
CA LEU A 48 7.87 -4.86 11.68
C LEU A 48 8.72 -3.58 11.67
N ILE A 49 8.30 -2.51 12.35
CA ILE A 49 8.99 -1.21 12.37
C ILE A 49 10.48 -1.32 12.68
N PRO A 50 10.94 -2.13 13.66
CA PRO A 50 12.37 -2.26 13.96
C PRO A 50 13.22 -2.82 12.82
N ARG A 51 12.60 -3.43 11.80
CA ARG A 51 13.28 -4.00 10.63
C ARG A 51 13.45 -3.00 9.47
N PHE A 52 12.85 -1.81 9.56
CA PHE A 52 12.92 -0.84 8.47
C PHE A 52 14.22 -0.04 8.50
N SER A 53 14.92 -0.02 7.37
CA SER A 53 16.10 0.80 7.15
C SER A 53 15.80 2.08 6.34
N LEU A 54 14.74 2.08 5.56
CA LEU A 54 14.26 3.23 4.79
C LEU A 54 12.75 3.09 4.58
N ALA A 55 12.01 4.18 4.78
CA ALA A 55 10.60 4.26 4.42
C ALA A 55 10.41 5.22 3.24
N VAL A 56 9.67 4.78 2.23
CA VAL A 56 9.37 5.57 1.05
C VAL A 56 7.86 5.76 0.93
N ARG A 57 7.41 7.00 0.88
CA ARG A 57 6.02 7.33 0.58
C ARG A 57 5.91 7.93 -0.81
N LEU A 58 5.06 7.32 -1.63
CA LEU A 58 4.71 7.84 -2.94
C LEU A 58 3.46 8.73 -2.81
N GLU A 59 3.58 9.98 -3.12
CA GLU A 59 2.45 10.91 -3.23
C GLU A 59 1.98 10.95 -4.69
N VAL A 60 0.69 10.86 -4.90
CA VAL A 60 0.07 10.96 -6.22
C VAL A 60 -1.19 11.80 -6.08
N GLU A 61 -1.36 12.75 -6.96
CA GLU A 61 -2.56 13.57 -7.03
C GLU A 61 -3.82 12.70 -7.13
N GLN A 62 -4.92 13.12 -6.49
CA GLN A 62 -6.12 12.31 -6.33
C GLN A 62 -6.70 11.84 -7.67
N SER A 63 -6.81 12.71 -8.66
CA SER A 63 -7.39 12.38 -9.97
C SER A 63 -6.56 11.28 -10.65
N VAL A 64 -5.24 11.42 -10.67
CA VAL A 64 -4.31 10.44 -11.26
C VAL A 64 -4.38 9.11 -10.50
N ARG A 65 -4.45 9.17 -9.17
CA ARG A 65 -4.58 7.96 -8.35
C ARG A 65 -5.87 7.21 -8.64
N LEU A 66 -7.01 7.91 -8.71
CA LEU A 66 -8.30 7.29 -8.99
C LEU A 66 -8.39 6.74 -10.41
N GLU A 67 -7.81 7.43 -11.40
CA GLU A 67 -7.72 6.94 -12.77
C GLU A 67 -6.92 5.62 -12.84
N ARG A 68 -5.73 5.59 -12.22
CA ARG A 68 -4.90 4.38 -12.15
C ARG A 68 -5.59 3.21 -11.45
N LEU A 69 -6.34 3.49 -10.37
CA LEU A 69 -7.12 2.48 -9.67
C LEU A 69 -8.22 1.91 -10.56
N ARG A 70 -8.99 2.75 -11.26
CA ARG A 70 -10.03 2.29 -12.20
C ARG A 70 -9.45 1.43 -13.32
N ALA A 71 -8.36 1.89 -13.94
CA ALA A 71 -7.70 1.15 -15.02
C ALA A 71 -7.19 -0.22 -14.53
N ARG A 72 -6.59 -0.27 -13.35
CA ARG A 72 -6.11 -1.52 -12.73
C ARG A 72 -7.26 -2.49 -12.43
N GLU A 73 -8.34 -2.00 -11.82
CA GLU A 73 -9.51 -2.82 -11.49
C GLU A 73 -10.18 -3.37 -12.77
N LEU A 74 -10.32 -2.51 -13.80
CA LEU A 74 -10.89 -2.92 -15.09
C LEU A 74 -10.02 -3.98 -15.78
N ALA A 75 -8.71 -3.80 -15.77
CA ALA A 75 -7.78 -4.79 -16.33
C ALA A 75 -7.81 -6.13 -15.58
N ALA A 76 -8.01 -6.10 -14.25
CA ALA A 76 -8.01 -7.30 -13.42
C ALA A 76 -9.35 -8.06 -13.45
N PHE A 77 -10.48 -7.34 -13.50
CA PHE A 77 -11.81 -7.92 -13.28
C PHE A 77 -12.78 -7.77 -14.47
N GLY A 78 -12.42 -6.96 -15.48
CA GLY A 78 -13.22 -6.77 -16.69
C GLY A 78 -14.66 -6.36 -16.40
N GLU A 79 -15.60 -7.04 -17.01
CA GLU A 79 -17.04 -6.73 -16.91
C GLU A 79 -17.64 -6.95 -15.51
N ARG A 80 -16.96 -7.70 -14.64
CA ARG A 80 -17.43 -7.96 -13.27
C ARG A 80 -17.61 -6.69 -12.44
N ILE A 81 -16.83 -5.62 -12.74
CA ILE A 81 -16.93 -4.33 -12.05
C ILE A 81 -17.83 -3.30 -12.75
N LEU A 82 -18.40 -3.64 -13.91
CA LEU A 82 -19.34 -2.77 -14.62
C LEU A 82 -20.77 -2.96 -14.11
N PRO A 83 -21.70 -2.03 -14.39
CA PRO A 83 -23.11 -2.16 -14.00
C PRO A 83 -23.69 -3.52 -14.39
N GLY A 84 -24.23 -4.25 -13.40
CA GLY A 84 -24.75 -5.61 -13.57
C GLY A 84 -23.75 -6.71 -13.28
N GLY A 85 -22.47 -6.41 -13.13
CA GLY A 85 -21.44 -7.39 -12.71
C GLY A 85 -21.50 -7.68 -11.21
N ASP A 86 -21.03 -8.85 -10.81
CA ASP A 86 -21.07 -9.35 -9.43
C ASP A 86 -20.14 -8.60 -8.47
N MET A 87 -19.16 -7.85 -9.00
CA MET A 87 -18.24 -7.02 -8.23
C MET A 87 -18.54 -5.51 -8.36
N TYR A 88 -19.63 -5.10 -9.01
CA TYR A 88 -19.93 -3.70 -9.26
C TYR A 88 -20.02 -2.88 -7.96
N GLU A 89 -20.78 -3.34 -6.98
CA GLU A 89 -20.93 -2.62 -5.70
C GLU A 89 -19.61 -2.59 -4.92
N ASN A 90 -18.86 -3.67 -4.87
CA ASN A 90 -17.54 -3.70 -4.22
C ASN A 90 -16.58 -2.70 -4.86
N HIS A 91 -16.57 -2.62 -6.19
CA HIS A 91 -15.75 -1.64 -6.93
C HIS A 91 -16.17 -0.20 -6.62
N ARG A 92 -17.48 0.08 -6.63
CA ARG A 92 -18.02 1.40 -6.32
C ARG A 92 -17.61 1.85 -4.90
N GLU A 93 -17.83 1.01 -3.91
CA GLU A 93 -17.45 1.27 -2.51
C GLU A 93 -15.94 1.48 -2.35
N PHE A 94 -15.13 0.66 -3.04
CA PHE A 94 -13.68 0.80 -3.06
C PHE A 94 -13.25 2.15 -3.65
N MET A 95 -13.83 2.59 -4.76
CA MET A 95 -13.51 3.87 -5.39
C MET A 95 -13.93 5.06 -4.53
N GLU A 96 -15.10 5.00 -3.88
CA GLU A 96 -15.57 6.01 -2.93
C GLU A 96 -14.64 6.11 -1.71
N TRP A 97 -14.22 4.96 -1.18
CA TRP A 97 -13.25 4.90 -0.09
C TRP A 97 -11.89 5.47 -0.50
N ALA A 98 -11.39 5.12 -1.69
CA ALA A 98 -10.12 5.62 -2.21
C ALA A 98 -10.14 7.14 -2.47
N ALA A 99 -11.30 7.70 -2.87
CA ALA A 99 -11.46 9.13 -3.06
C ALA A 99 -11.35 9.94 -1.76
N ARG A 100 -11.69 9.34 -0.62
CA ARG A 100 -11.61 9.99 0.70
C ARG A 100 -10.22 9.99 1.33
N TYR A 101 -9.23 9.35 0.70
CA TYR A 101 -7.90 9.16 1.29
C TYR A 101 -7.23 10.47 1.73
N ASP A 102 -7.35 11.56 0.96
CA ASP A 102 -6.68 12.83 1.26
C ASP A 102 -7.41 13.66 2.33
N THR A 103 -8.72 13.43 2.51
CA THR A 103 -9.59 14.25 3.37
C THR A 103 -10.07 13.54 4.63
N ALA A 104 -9.95 12.23 4.70
CA ALA A 104 -10.36 11.45 5.85
C ALA A 104 -9.41 11.63 7.04
N GLY A 105 -9.96 11.48 8.25
CA GLY A 105 -9.22 11.51 9.50
C GLY A 105 -8.40 10.24 9.75
N PRO A 106 -7.67 10.19 10.88
CA PRO A 106 -6.78 9.07 11.22
C PRO A 106 -7.52 7.78 11.64
N GLU A 107 -8.82 7.83 11.84
CA GLU A 107 -9.65 6.68 12.24
C GLU A 107 -9.76 5.61 11.14
N GLN A 108 -9.52 5.99 9.89
CA GLN A 108 -9.47 5.08 8.75
C GLN A 108 -8.15 5.25 7.98
N ARG A 109 -7.90 4.40 6.99
CA ARG A 109 -6.75 4.57 6.11
C ARG A 109 -6.85 5.88 5.34
N SER A 110 -5.92 6.80 5.62
CA SER A 110 -5.89 8.15 5.07
C SER A 110 -4.47 8.68 5.03
N LEU A 111 -4.26 9.79 4.32
CA LEU A 111 -3.00 10.52 4.34
C LEU A 111 -2.66 11.01 5.75
N ALA A 112 -3.66 11.49 6.51
CA ALA A 112 -3.48 11.92 7.90
C ALA A 112 -2.96 10.78 8.78
N ARG A 113 -3.57 9.59 8.69
CA ARG A 113 -3.13 8.41 9.42
C ARG A 113 -1.72 7.97 9.03
N GLN A 114 -1.41 7.92 7.75
CA GLN A 114 -0.07 7.55 7.28
C GLN A 114 1.00 8.54 7.78
N LYS A 115 0.76 9.84 7.66
CA LYS A 115 1.68 10.86 8.17
C LYS A 115 1.93 10.72 9.67
N THR A 116 0.88 10.45 10.45
CA THR A 116 1.02 10.21 11.89
C THR A 116 1.85 8.95 12.16
N TRP A 117 1.56 7.86 11.46
CA TRP A 117 2.29 6.59 11.63
C TRP A 117 3.78 6.74 11.27
N GLU A 118 4.10 7.47 10.20
CA GLU A 118 5.47 7.74 9.77
C GLU A 118 6.30 8.50 10.83
N THR A 119 5.68 9.29 11.72
CA THR A 119 6.42 9.98 12.77
C THR A 119 7.07 9.04 13.78
N GLY A 120 6.53 7.83 13.92
CA GLY A 120 7.06 6.79 14.81
C GLY A 120 8.14 5.91 14.18
N LEU A 121 8.49 6.12 12.90
CA LEU A 121 9.51 5.30 12.24
C LEU A 121 10.92 5.72 12.66
N PRO A 122 11.79 4.77 13.05
CA PRO A 122 13.17 5.05 13.47
C PRO A 122 14.13 5.25 12.28
N CYS A 123 13.68 4.95 11.06
CA CYS A 123 14.49 5.03 9.84
C CYS A 123 14.25 6.34 9.08
N PRO A 124 15.16 6.73 8.17
CA PRO A 124 14.95 7.84 7.25
C PRO A 124 13.68 7.68 6.41
N ARG A 125 13.10 8.81 6.05
CA ARG A 125 11.85 8.86 5.26
C ARG A 125 12.09 9.64 3.98
N LEU A 126 11.70 9.06 2.86
CA LEU A 126 11.77 9.67 1.55
C LEU A 126 10.36 9.83 0.99
N VAL A 127 10.00 11.04 0.57
CA VAL A 127 8.74 11.33 -0.10
C VAL A 127 9.02 11.56 -1.57
N LEU A 128 8.33 10.85 -2.44
CA LEU A 128 8.51 10.91 -3.89
C LEU A 128 7.18 11.20 -4.58
N ASP A 129 7.28 11.89 -5.72
CA ASP A 129 6.15 12.00 -6.63
C ASP A 129 5.93 10.67 -7.36
N GLY A 130 4.84 10.00 -7.06
CA GLY A 130 4.47 8.75 -7.73
C GLY A 130 3.96 8.94 -9.17
N ALA A 131 3.84 10.18 -9.65
CA ALA A 131 3.59 10.50 -11.04
C ALA A 131 4.89 10.71 -11.86
N ALA A 132 6.03 10.93 -11.19
CA ALA A 132 7.34 11.00 -11.83
C ALA A 132 7.75 9.67 -12.49
N GLY A 133 8.79 9.73 -13.33
CA GLY A 133 9.31 8.56 -14.02
C GLY A 133 9.79 7.47 -13.07
N LEU A 134 9.53 6.21 -13.42
CA LEU A 134 9.94 5.06 -12.61
C LEU A 134 11.45 5.05 -12.36
N GLU A 135 12.25 5.28 -13.41
CA GLU A 135 13.71 5.28 -13.32
C GLU A 135 14.24 6.38 -12.39
N GLU A 136 13.65 7.56 -12.46
CA GLU A 136 13.97 8.69 -11.59
C GLU A 136 13.70 8.34 -10.12
N ASN A 137 12.51 7.82 -9.83
CA ASN A 137 12.14 7.42 -8.47
C ASN A 137 13.04 6.30 -7.94
N VAL A 138 13.36 5.31 -8.77
CA VAL A 138 14.28 4.21 -8.40
C VAL A 138 15.70 4.75 -8.12
N ALA A 139 16.20 5.68 -8.92
CA ALA A 139 17.51 6.29 -8.72
C ALA A 139 17.55 7.04 -7.36
N ARG A 140 16.54 7.82 -7.03
CA ARG A 140 16.44 8.53 -5.74
C ARG A 140 16.36 7.58 -4.54
N ILE A 141 15.61 6.47 -4.66
CA ILE A 141 15.55 5.45 -3.61
C ILE A 141 16.93 4.80 -3.40
N ARG A 142 17.62 4.44 -4.49
CA ARG A 142 18.96 3.84 -4.42
C ARG A 142 19.99 4.78 -3.80
N GLU A 143 19.96 6.05 -4.16
CA GLU A 143 20.83 7.07 -3.56
C GLU A 143 20.60 7.18 -2.05
N GLU A 144 19.33 7.33 -1.62
CA GLU A 144 19.01 7.46 -0.21
C GLU A 144 19.35 6.20 0.59
N TRP A 145 19.05 5.03 0.04
CA TRP A 145 19.40 3.75 0.68
C TRP A 145 20.92 3.55 0.76
N GLY A 146 21.68 4.01 -0.24
CA GLY A 146 23.14 3.96 -0.22
C GLY A 146 23.78 4.73 0.92
N LYS A 147 23.12 5.79 1.42
CA LYS A 147 23.57 6.57 2.59
C LYS A 147 23.38 5.84 3.92
N GLN A 148 22.63 4.73 3.94
CA GLN A 148 22.36 3.96 5.16
C GLN A 148 23.35 2.79 5.38
N LYS A 149 24.29 2.60 4.46
CA LYS A 149 25.35 1.60 4.53
C LYS A 149 26.67 2.21 5.01
#